data_defd0a5240de39f057c56fc765ab71c4
#
_entry.id   defd0a5240de39f057c56fc765ab71c4
#
_cell.length_a   1.000
_cell.length_b   1.000
_cell.length_c   1.000
_cell.angle_alpha   90.00
_cell.angle_beta   90.00
_cell.angle_gamma   90.00
#
_symmetry.space_group_name_H-M   'P 1'
#
loop_
_entity.id
_entity.type
_entity.pdbx_description
1 polymer ?
#
loop_
_entity_poly.entity_id
_entity_poly.type
_entity_poly.pdbx_seq_one_letter_code
_entity_poly.pdbx_strand_id
1 'polypeptide(L)'
;MLFRSGIAAPQLGESVRIFLTTAREGEPERVFINPVLEAVGAVEPFEEGCLSLPDIRATILRPGVARIRAMGLDGQQFELESGGFPARVWQHEFDHLEGVLIIDRMRPIDKLANRRAIRDLERAGG
;
A
#
# COMPACT_ATOMS: atom_id res chain seq x y z
N MET A 1 10.73 -4.33 2.94
CA MET A 1 10.17 -4.06 1.61
C MET A 1 8.69 -4.42 1.59
N LEU A 2 7.86 -3.53 1.07
CA LEU A 2 6.40 -3.74 1.05
C LEU A 2 5.92 -4.69 -0.04
N PHE A 3 6.79 -5.06 -0.95
CA PHE A 3 6.46 -5.71 -2.20
C PHE A 3 5.51 -6.91 -2.11
N ARG A 4 5.63 -7.75 -1.10
CA ARG A 4 4.77 -8.92 -0.92
C ARG A 4 4.12 -8.97 0.46
N SER A 5 4.01 -7.82 1.10
CA SER A 5 3.50 -7.74 2.46
C SER A 5 1.98 -7.59 2.53
N GLY A 6 1.36 -7.26 1.40
CA GLY A 6 -0.09 -7.10 1.35
C GLY A 6 -0.61 -7.12 -0.06
N ILE A 7 -1.91 -7.26 -0.20
CA ILE A 7 -2.59 -7.23 -1.49
C ILE A 7 -3.98 -6.62 -1.30
N ALA A 8 -4.37 -5.75 -2.21
CA ALA A 8 -5.67 -5.09 -2.19
C ALA A 8 -6.58 -5.64 -3.28
N ALA A 9 -7.89 -5.62 -3.05
CA ALA A 9 -8.86 -6.14 -3.99
C ALA A 9 -8.74 -5.55 -5.40
N PRO A 10 -8.49 -4.25 -5.59
CA PRO A 10 -8.30 -3.70 -6.94
C PRO A 10 -7.17 -4.36 -7.72
N GLN A 11 -6.13 -4.86 -7.05
CA GLN A 11 -5.03 -5.57 -7.70
C GLN A 11 -5.49 -6.91 -8.26
N LEU A 12 -6.61 -7.44 -7.77
CA LEU A 12 -7.20 -8.69 -8.21
C LEU A 12 -8.35 -8.47 -9.18
N GLY A 13 -8.55 -7.23 -9.62
CA GLY A 13 -9.64 -6.89 -10.53
C GLY A 13 -10.99 -6.67 -9.85
N GLU A 14 -11.00 -6.62 -8.54
CA GLU A 14 -12.22 -6.42 -7.76
C GLU A 14 -12.36 -4.97 -7.33
N SER A 15 -13.61 -4.48 -7.25
CA SER A 15 -13.90 -3.10 -6.84
C SER A 15 -14.37 -2.97 -5.39
N VAL A 16 -14.34 -4.05 -4.62
CA VAL A 16 -14.69 -4.02 -3.19
C VAL A 16 -13.54 -3.42 -2.37
N ARG A 17 -13.87 -2.82 -1.23
CA ARG A 17 -12.89 -2.18 -0.36
C ARG A 17 -12.38 -3.18 0.67
N ILE A 18 -11.42 -3.99 0.24
CA ILE A 18 -10.80 -5.02 1.08
C ILE A 18 -9.32 -5.08 0.74
N PHE A 19 -8.49 -5.19 1.77
CA PHE A 19 -7.10 -5.61 1.55
C PHE A 19 -6.69 -6.59 2.64
N LEU A 20 -5.61 -7.32 2.39
CA LEU A 20 -5.06 -8.22 3.36
C LEU A 20 -3.56 -7.98 3.50
N THR A 21 -3.05 -8.29 4.68
CA THR A 21 -1.62 -8.28 4.95
C THR A 21 -1.17 -9.69 5.24
N THR A 22 0.02 -10.05 4.74
CA THR A 22 0.56 -11.38 4.94
C THR A 22 1.19 -11.52 6.32
N ALA A 23 1.24 -12.75 6.81
CA ALA A 23 1.89 -13.04 8.08
C ALA A 23 3.38 -12.76 7.99
N ARG A 24 3.93 -12.21 9.06
CA ARG A 24 5.35 -11.99 9.21
C ARG A 24 5.68 -12.02 10.69
N GLU A 25 6.96 -12.02 11.03
CA GLU A 25 7.39 -12.13 12.41
C GLU A 25 6.71 -11.07 13.28
N GLY A 26 6.00 -11.53 14.32
CA GLY A 26 5.27 -10.65 15.22
C GLY A 26 3.94 -10.15 14.71
N GLU A 27 3.57 -10.45 13.45
CA GLU A 27 2.34 -9.97 12.85
C GLU A 27 1.61 -11.11 12.16
N PRO A 28 0.35 -11.40 12.54
CA PRO A 28 -0.44 -12.43 11.87
C PRO A 28 -0.96 -11.95 10.52
N GLU A 29 -1.36 -12.90 9.69
CA GLU A 29 -2.12 -12.59 8.50
C GLU A 29 -3.45 -11.93 8.91
N ARG A 30 -3.87 -10.88 8.19
CA ARG A 30 -5.03 -10.11 8.58
C ARG A 30 -5.79 -9.58 7.37
N VAL A 31 -7.11 -9.60 7.46
CA VAL A 31 -7.99 -9.05 6.43
C VAL A 31 -8.60 -7.75 6.95
N PHE A 32 -8.63 -6.74 6.09
CA PHE A 32 -9.17 -5.40 6.40
C PHE A 32 -10.32 -5.12 5.44
N ILE A 33 -11.54 -5.14 5.97
CA ILE A 33 -12.76 -4.89 5.19
C ILE A 33 -13.28 -3.50 5.53
N ASN A 34 -13.54 -2.70 4.50
CA ASN A 34 -14.00 -1.32 4.62
C ASN A 34 -13.14 -0.50 5.58
N PRO A 35 -11.83 -0.46 5.34
CA PRO A 35 -10.92 0.22 6.25
C PRO A 35 -11.09 1.73 6.23
N VAL A 36 -10.86 2.34 7.39
CA VAL A 36 -10.73 3.79 7.56
C VAL A 36 -9.34 4.03 8.10
N LEU A 37 -8.57 4.86 7.43
CA LEU A 37 -7.17 5.09 7.77
C LEU A 37 -6.94 6.54 8.15
N GLU A 38 -6.21 6.74 9.25
CA GLU A 38 -5.71 8.04 9.66
C GLU A 38 -4.20 7.94 9.77
N ALA A 39 -3.49 8.72 8.97
CA ALA A 39 -2.04 8.74 8.99
C ALA A 39 -1.58 10.05 9.63
N VAL A 40 -0.68 9.95 10.60
CA VAL A 40 -0.24 11.08 11.41
C VAL A 40 1.28 11.03 11.60
N GLY A 41 1.81 12.09 12.18
CA GLY A 41 3.22 12.19 12.49
C GLY A 41 4.05 12.72 11.34
N ALA A 42 5.36 12.77 11.56
CA ALA A 42 6.29 13.29 10.58
C ALA A 42 6.34 12.40 9.35
N VAL A 43 6.50 13.01 8.19
CA VAL A 43 6.67 12.30 6.93
C VAL A 43 8.08 11.73 6.88
N GLU A 44 8.20 10.46 6.48
CA GLU A 44 9.45 9.74 6.40
C GLU A 44 9.59 9.08 5.04
N PRO A 45 10.83 8.91 4.53
CA PRO A 45 11.05 8.26 3.25
C PRO A 45 11.09 6.73 3.39
N PHE A 46 10.43 6.03 2.47
CA PHE A 46 10.46 4.56 2.42
C PHE A 46 10.59 4.09 0.99
N GLU A 47 11.43 3.07 0.79
CA GLU A 47 11.53 2.45 -0.53
C GLU A 47 10.37 1.48 -0.70
N GLU A 48 9.62 1.65 -1.79
CA GLU A 48 8.43 0.86 -2.06
C GLU A 48 8.43 0.29 -3.47
N GLY A 49 7.81 -0.86 -3.60
CA GLY A 49 7.45 -1.48 -4.86
C GLY A 49 6.06 -2.11 -4.72
N CYS A 50 5.54 -2.67 -5.78
CA CYS A 50 4.20 -3.27 -5.77
C CYS A 50 4.14 -4.42 -6.76
N LEU A 51 3.34 -5.46 -6.45
CA LEU A 51 3.16 -6.59 -7.35
C LEU A 51 2.57 -6.19 -8.70
N SER A 52 1.70 -5.17 -8.71
CA SER A 52 1.11 -4.67 -9.95
C SER A 52 2.06 -3.79 -10.75
N LEU A 53 3.24 -3.45 -10.21
CA LEU A 53 4.25 -2.62 -10.86
C LEU A 53 5.63 -3.25 -10.65
N PRO A 54 5.88 -4.45 -11.22
CA PRO A 54 7.01 -5.28 -10.82
C PRO A 54 8.40 -4.68 -11.08
N ASP A 55 8.54 -3.78 -12.05
CA ASP A 55 9.82 -3.19 -12.40
C ASP A 55 9.98 -1.78 -11.85
N ILE A 56 9.06 -1.35 -10.99
CA ILE A 56 9.06 0.02 -10.48
C ILE A 56 9.34 0.02 -8.99
N ARG A 57 10.34 0.79 -8.57
CA ARG A 57 10.68 1.04 -7.18
C ARG A 57 10.97 2.51 -7.00
N ALA A 58 10.55 3.05 -5.88
CA ALA A 58 10.73 4.46 -5.61
C ALA A 58 10.78 4.73 -4.12
N THR A 59 11.35 5.87 -3.76
CA THR A 59 11.25 6.39 -2.40
C THR A 59 9.95 7.16 -2.29
N ILE A 60 9.07 6.72 -1.41
CA ILE A 60 7.78 7.35 -1.17
C ILE A 60 7.80 8.02 0.19
N LEU A 61 7.30 9.24 0.25
CA LEU A 61 7.18 9.98 1.51
C LEU A 61 5.82 9.68 2.13
N ARG A 62 5.83 9.16 3.35
CA ARG A 62 4.60 8.82 4.07
C ARG A 62 4.70 9.22 5.54
N PRO A 63 3.57 9.61 6.17
CA PRO A 63 3.55 9.73 7.62
C PRO A 63 4.04 8.44 8.29
N GLY A 64 4.82 8.58 9.35
CA GLY A 64 5.45 7.44 10.01
C GLY A 64 4.50 6.63 10.89
N VAL A 65 3.34 7.19 11.25
CA VAL A 65 2.37 6.55 12.15
C VAL A 65 1.01 6.48 11.46
N ALA A 66 0.31 5.37 11.62
CA ALA A 66 -1.03 5.21 11.09
C ALA A 66 -1.91 4.49 12.09
N ARG A 67 -3.18 4.90 12.12
CA ARG A 67 -4.25 4.22 12.84
C ARG A 67 -5.26 3.75 11.83
N ILE A 68 -5.65 2.48 11.92
CA ILE A 68 -6.60 1.90 10.98
C ILE A 68 -7.72 1.20 11.73
N ARG A 69 -8.94 1.40 11.26
CA ARG A 69 -10.12 0.72 11.76
C ARG A 69 -10.76 -0.01 10.60
N ALA A 70 -11.11 -1.27 10.82
CA ALA A 70 -11.68 -2.11 9.78
C ALA A 70 -12.51 -3.23 10.39
N MET A 71 -13.16 -4.01 9.54
CA MET A 71 -13.86 -5.21 9.95
C MET A 71 -13.04 -6.42 9.49
N GLY A 72 -12.94 -7.43 10.33
CA GLY A 72 -12.29 -8.69 9.99
C GLY A 72 -13.25 -9.68 9.33
N LEU A 73 -12.73 -10.84 8.95
CA LEU A 73 -13.55 -11.90 8.35
C LEU A 73 -14.64 -12.41 9.30
N ASP A 74 -14.44 -12.27 10.60
CA ASP A 74 -15.42 -12.69 11.61
C ASP A 74 -16.58 -11.69 11.79
N GLY A 75 -16.56 -10.59 11.02
CA GLY A 75 -17.57 -9.54 11.13
C GLY A 75 -17.35 -8.60 12.31
N GLN A 76 -16.25 -8.75 13.06
CA GLN A 76 -15.93 -7.91 14.21
C GLN A 76 -15.10 -6.71 13.78
N GLN A 77 -15.40 -5.55 14.33
CA GLN A 77 -14.59 -4.37 14.11
C GLN A 77 -13.34 -4.40 14.98
N PHE A 78 -12.25 -3.87 14.45
CA PHE A 78 -11.00 -3.74 15.20
C PHE A 78 -10.31 -2.43 14.83
N GLU A 79 -9.40 -1.99 15.71
CA GLU A 79 -8.60 -0.79 15.49
C GLU A 79 -7.15 -1.12 15.84
N LEU A 80 -6.23 -0.70 14.99
CA LEU A 80 -4.80 -0.90 15.19
C LEU A 80 -4.06 0.42 14.98
N GLU A 81 -2.94 0.56 15.68
CA GLU A 81 -2.05 1.70 15.50
C GLU A 81 -0.62 1.18 15.41
N SER A 82 0.18 1.78 14.53
CA SER A 82 1.57 1.41 14.38
C SER A 82 2.39 2.62 13.93
N GLY A 83 3.61 2.72 14.46
CA GLY A 83 4.62 3.67 13.99
C GLY A 83 5.74 2.99 13.22
N GLY A 84 5.52 1.75 12.79
CA GLY A 84 6.55 0.96 12.11
C GLY A 84 6.10 0.45 10.76
N PHE A 85 6.67 -0.67 10.37
CA PHE A 85 6.41 -1.28 9.06
C PHE A 85 4.92 -1.51 8.78
N PRO A 86 4.10 -2.02 9.72
CA PRO A 86 2.67 -2.20 9.44
C PRO A 86 1.98 -0.91 8.99
N ALA A 87 2.35 0.24 9.57
CA ALA A 87 1.77 1.51 9.17
C ALA A 87 1.99 1.82 7.69
N ARG A 88 3.14 1.42 7.15
CA ARG A 88 3.47 1.62 5.74
C ARG A 88 2.67 0.67 4.86
N VAL A 89 2.56 -0.58 5.26
CA VAL A 89 1.78 -1.58 4.52
C VAL A 89 0.33 -1.11 4.41
N TRP A 90 -0.27 -0.67 5.53
CA TRP A 90 -1.65 -0.20 5.53
C TRP A 90 -1.84 0.98 4.60
N GLN A 91 -0.92 1.95 4.62
CA GLN A 91 -1.00 3.13 3.76
C GLN A 91 -0.86 2.75 2.29
N HIS A 92 0.06 1.85 1.98
CA HIS A 92 0.29 1.37 0.61
C HIS A 92 -0.96 0.66 0.07
N GLU A 93 -1.52 -0.27 0.84
CA GLU A 93 -2.71 -1.01 0.41
C GLU A 93 -3.96 -0.14 0.39
N PHE A 94 -4.07 0.78 1.34
CA PHE A 94 -5.18 1.73 1.33
C PHE A 94 -5.17 2.59 0.08
N ASP A 95 -3.98 3.01 -0.37
CA ASP A 95 -3.84 3.76 -1.62
C ASP A 95 -4.44 3.01 -2.80
N HIS A 96 -4.22 1.69 -2.88
CA HIS A 96 -4.81 0.89 -3.94
C HIS A 96 -6.33 0.94 -3.92
N LEU A 97 -6.94 0.96 -2.73
CA LEU A 97 -8.39 1.07 -2.60
C LEU A 97 -8.90 2.43 -3.09
N GLU A 98 -8.06 3.46 -3.01
CA GLU A 98 -8.40 4.80 -3.49
C GLU A 98 -7.97 5.04 -4.92
N GLY A 99 -7.45 4.01 -5.61
CA GLY A 99 -6.97 4.14 -6.97
C GLY A 99 -5.64 4.86 -7.10
N VAL A 100 -4.89 4.97 -6.01
CA VAL A 100 -3.60 5.65 -5.99
C VAL A 100 -2.48 4.61 -6.08
N LEU A 101 -1.58 4.80 -7.02
CA LEU A 101 -0.43 3.93 -7.22
C LEU A 101 0.84 4.62 -6.72
N ILE A 102 1.92 3.86 -6.54
CA ILE A 102 3.19 4.46 -6.12
C ILE A 102 3.70 5.48 -7.13
N ILE A 103 3.38 5.31 -8.41
CA ILE A 103 3.73 6.28 -9.45
C ILE A 103 3.15 7.66 -9.11
N ASP A 104 1.93 7.69 -8.58
CA ASP A 104 1.24 8.95 -8.23
C ASP A 104 1.90 9.66 -7.05
N ARG A 105 2.65 8.93 -6.22
CA ARG A 105 3.32 9.47 -5.04
C ARG A 105 4.82 9.64 -5.21
N MET A 106 5.36 9.29 -6.37
CA MET A 106 6.79 9.40 -6.63
C MET A 106 7.26 10.85 -6.66
N ARG A 107 8.46 11.07 -6.16
CA ARG A 107 9.17 12.31 -6.40
C ARG A 107 9.53 12.41 -7.90
N PRO A 108 9.66 13.63 -8.45
CA PRO A 108 10.04 13.78 -9.86
C PRO A 108 11.30 13.02 -10.26
N ILE A 109 12.30 12.97 -9.37
CA ILE A 109 13.55 12.24 -9.65
C ILE A 109 13.30 10.73 -9.81
N ASP A 110 12.38 10.17 -9.03
CA ASP A 110 12.05 8.75 -9.12
C ASP A 110 11.24 8.46 -10.39
N LYS A 111 10.37 9.37 -10.80
CA LYS A 111 9.65 9.23 -12.07
C LYS A 111 10.61 9.22 -13.24
N LEU A 112 11.63 10.08 -13.20
CA LEU A 112 12.64 10.13 -14.23
C LEU A 112 13.46 8.84 -14.25
N ALA A 113 13.86 8.35 -13.08
CA ALA A 113 14.64 7.12 -12.97
C ALA A 113 13.85 5.89 -13.46
N ASN A 114 12.53 5.92 -13.33
CA ASN A 114 11.65 4.81 -13.72
C ASN A 114 10.94 5.05 -15.05
N ARG A 115 11.33 6.07 -15.81
CA ARG A 115 10.56 6.50 -17.00
C ARG A 115 10.35 5.39 -18.04
N ARG A 116 11.33 4.51 -18.20
CA ARG A 116 11.21 3.41 -19.16
C ARG A 116 10.17 2.38 -18.68
N ALA A 117 10.25 1.98 -17.41
CA ALA A 117 9.32 1.02 -16.85
C ALA A 117 7.90 1.56 -16.85
N ILE A 118 7.72 2.85 -16.54
CA ILE A 118 6.41 3.51 -16.57
C ILE A 118 5.86 3.53 -17.99
N ARG A 119 6.71 3.87 -18.97
CA ARG A 119 6.31 3.89 -20.37
C ARG A 119 5.88 2.51 -20.86
N ASP A 120 6.63 1.47 -20.45
CA ASP A 120 6.32 0.11 -20.85
C ASP A 120 4.98 -0.34 -20.26
N LEU A 121 4.66 0.07 -19.03
CA LEU A 121 3.36 -0.20 -18.43
C LEU A 121 2.23 0.49 -19.19
N GLU A 122 2.41 1.73 -19.57
CA GLU A 122 1.41 2.48 -20.34
C GLU A 122 1.12 1.79 -21.67
N ARG A 123 2.15 1.30 -22.34
CA ARG A 123 2.00 0.57 -23.61
C ARG A 123 1.30 -0.76 -23.41
N ALA A 124 1.66 -1.50 -22.35
CA ALA A 124 1.08 -2.81 -22.08
C ALA A 124 -0.36 -2.71 -21.55
N GLY A 125 -0.64 -1.67 -20.79
CA GLY A 125 -1.96 -1.45 -20.23
C GLY A 125 -2.97 -0.89 -21.20
N GLY A 126 -2.53 -0.59 -22.36
CA GLY A 126 -3.37 -0.11 -23.45
C GLY A 126 -3.62 1.34 -23.45
#